data_c2f8b1acc975f697d460f68cb5a67be6
#
_entry.id   c2f8b1acc975f697d460f68cb5a67be6
#
_cell.length_a   1.000
_cell.length_b   1.000
_cell.length_c   1.000
_cell.angle_alpha   90.00
_cell.angle_beta   90.00
_cell.angle_gamma   90.00
#
_symmetry.space_group_name_H-M   'P 1'
#
loop_
_entity.id
_entity.type
_entity.pdbx_description
1 polymer ?
#
loop_
_entity_poly.entity_id
_entity_poly.type
_entity_poly.pdbx_seq_one_letter_code
_entity_poly.pdbx_strand_id
1 'polypeptide(L)'
;MSAIVEEFIAFLGPRVTGQLQGTARLEITGEGAVLLDQTGARIAGDDEAADVTLSASEQVFRNILSGDQNPATAFMMGKLKVDGSLQRALKVSAILTA
;
A
#
# COMPACT_ATOMS: atom_id res chain seq x y z
N MET A 1 -4.13 17.78 3.91
CA MET A 1 -4.21 16.32 4.08
C MET A 1 -5.38 15.78 3.30
N SER A 2 -5.18 14.65 2.65
CA SER A 2 -6.23 14.03 1.86
C SER A 2 -7.12 13.17 2.76
N ALA A 3 -8.44 13.33 2.66
CA ALA A 3 -9.39 12.46 3.35
C ALA A 3 -9.24 11.01 2.91
N ILE A 4 -8.80 10.80 1.65
CA ILE A 4 -8.57 9.47 1.09
C ILE A 4 -7.39 8.79 1.79
N VAL A 5 -6.29 9.53 2.03
CA VAL A 5 -5.14 9.00 2.75
C VAL A 5 -5.54 8.60 4.16
N GLU A 6 -6.31 9.44 4.87
CA GLU A 6 -6.79 9.13 6.22
C GLU A 6 -7.69 7.90 6.24
N GLU A 7 -8.55 7.77 5.23
CA GLU A 7 -9.43 6.61 5.09
C GLU A 7 -8.62 5.32 4.91
N PHE A 8 -7.58 5.35 4.07
CA PHE A 8 -6.71 4.19 3.90
C PHE A 8 -5.96 3.86 5.19
N ILE A 9 -5.50 4.86 5.93
CA ILE A 9 -4.84 4.63 7.22
C ILE A 9 -5.78 3.90 8.17
N ALA A 10 -7.01 4.36 8.29
CA ALA A 10 -7.99 3.75 9.19
C ALA A 10 -8.32 2.31 8.78
N PHE A 11 -8.39 2.05 7.47
CA PHE A 11 -8.69 0.72 6.96
C PHE A 11 -7.51 -0.24 7.09
N LEU A 12 -6.30 0.23 6.76
CA LEU A 12 -5.12 -0.62 6.68
C LEU A 12 -4.43 -0.83 8.03
N GLY A 13 -4.53 0.13 8.94
CA GLY A 13 -3.87 0.03 10.23
C GLY A 13 -4.10 -1.31 10.94
N PRO A 14 -5.36 -1.71 11.17
CA PRO A 14 -5.64 -2.99 11.84
C PRO A 14 -5.16 -4.21 11.06
N ARG A 15 -5.08 -4.12 9.74
CA ARG A 15 -4.66 -5.24 8.89
C ARG A 15 -3.16 -5.50 8.95
N VAL A 16 -2.36 -4.44 9.08
CA VAL A 16 -0.90 -4.56 9.04
C VAL A 16 -0.26 -4.69 10.41
N THR A 17 -0.95 -4.27 11.46
CA THR A 17 -0.42 -4.32 12.84
C THR A 17 -0.05 -5.75 13.20
N GLY A 18 1.24 -5.97 13.51
CA GLY A 18 1.75 -7.28 13.89
C GLY A 18 1.93 -8.26 12.72
N GLN A 19 1.57 -7.86 11.49
CA GLN A 19 1.65 -8.75 10.32
C GLN A 19 2.80 -8.40 9.39
N LEU A 20 3.15 -7.13 9.31
CA LEU A 20 4.15 -6.66 8.36
C LEU A 20 5.53 -6.64 9.01
N GLN A 21 6.52 -7.22 8.32
CA GLN A 21 7.93 -7.09 8.69
C GLN A 21 8.57 -6.02 7.81
N GLY A 22 9.29 -5.09 8.44
CA GLY A 22 9.87 -3.97 7.72
C GLY A 22 8.84 -2.88 7.44
N THR A 23 9.06 -2.13 6.37
CA THR A 23 8.23 -0.99 6.01
C THR A 23 7.76 -1.07 4.57
N ALA A 24 6.57 -0.54 4.32
CA ALA A 24 6.02 -0.42 2.97
C ALA A 24 5.39 0.97 2.82
N ARG A 25 5.59 1.57 1.65
CA ARG A 25 5.01 2.88 1.33
C ARG A 25 3.99 2.68 0.22
N LEU A 26 2.77 3.12 0.46
CA LEU A 26 1.72 3.13 -0.57
C LEU A 26 1.55 4.55 -1.08
N GLU A 27 1.91 4.78 -2.33
CA GLU A 27 1.70 6.08 -2.97
C GLU A 27 0.39 6.06 -3.74
N ILE A 28 -0.57 6.84 -3.28
CA ILE A 28 -1.86 6.99 -3.93
C ILE A 28 -1.76 8.21 -4.83
N THR A 29 -1.72 7.98 -6.14
CA THR A 29 -1.47 9.04 -7.12
C THR A 29 -2.41 10.22 -6.93
N GLY A 30 -1.83 11.40 -6.76
CA GLY A 30 -2.59 12.64 -6.59
C GLY A 30 -3.15 12.88 -5.20
N GLU A 31 -3.02 11.92 -4.27
CA GLU A 31 -3.61 12.03 -2.93
C GLU A 31 -2.58 12.09 -1.81
N GLY A 32 -1.47 11.37 -1.94
CA GLY A 32 -0.45 11.30 -0.91
C GLY A 32 0.05 9.89 -0.72
N ALA A 33 0.70 9.64 0.42
CA ALA A 33 1.29 8.34 0.69
C ALA A 33 1.04 7.90 2.13
N VAL A 34 0.93 6.58 2.30
CA VAL A 34 0.75 5.94 3.59
C VAL A 34 1.97 5.07 3.86
N LEU A 35 2.53 5.18 5.06
CA LEU A 35 3.60 4.28 5.49
C LEU A 35 3.03 3.18 6.35
N LEU A 36 3.39 1.95 6.03
CA LEU A 36 2.97 0.77 6.76
C LEU A 36 4.17 0.14 7.46
N ASP A 37 3.99 -0.22 8.71
CA ASP A 37 4.98 -0.98 9.48
C ASP A 37 4.24 -1.91 10.45
N GLN A 38 5.00 -2.64 11.28
CA GLN A 38 4.37 -3.59 12.18
C GLN A 38 3.51 -2.92 13.25
N THR A 39 3.63 -1.62 13.45
CA THR A 39 2.81 -0.89 14.42
C THR A 39 1.51 -0.36 13.83
N GLY A 40 1.35 -0.41 12.52
CA GLY A 40 0.14 0.04 11.83
C GLY A 40 0.42 0.88 10.61
N ALA A 41 -0.45 1.85 10.36
CA ALA A 41 -0.39 2.74 9.21
C ALA A 41 -0.36 4.19 9.67
N ARG A 42 0.40 5.04 8.96
CA ARG A 42 0.46 6.48 9.23
C ARG A 42 0.76 7.23 7.94
N ILE A 43 0.61 8.55 7.98
CA ILE A 43 0.95 9.38 6.83
C ILE A 43 2.46 9.32 6.62
N ALA A 44 2.88 9.04 5.38
CA ALA A 44 4.29 9.05 5.02
C ALA A 44 4.75 10.48 4.72
N GLY A 45 5.95 10.81 5.17
CA GLY A 45 6.60 12.06 4.77
C GLY A 45 7.04 12.00 3.32
N ASP A 46 7.23 13.17 2.68
CA ASP A 46 7.59 13.24 1.26
C ASP A 46 8.89 12.50 0.94
N ASP A 47 9.85 12.55 1.86
CA ASP A 47 11.16 11.93 1.66
C ASP A 47 11.32 10.63 2.44
N GLU A 48 10.25 10.12 3.02
CA GLU A 48 10.32 8.95 3.86
C GLU A 48 10.42 7.68 3.02
N ALA A 49 11.57 7.03 3.08
CA ALA A 49 11.83 5.80 2.34
C ALA A 49 11.25 4.60 3.05
N ALA A 50 10.99 3.54 2.29
CA ALA A 50 10.51 2.27 2.82
C ALA A 50 11.24 1.13 2.11
N ASP A 51 11.11 -0.08 2.65
CA ASP A 51 11.72 -1.26 2.04
C ASP A 51 11.13 -1.57 0.67
N VAL A 52 9.85 -1.24 0.48
CA VAL A 52 9.18 -1.36 -0.80
C VAL A 52 8.16 -0.24 -0.93
N THR A 53 7.99 0.27 -2.15
CA THR A 53 6.98 1.27 -2.47
C THR A 53 6.04 0.73 -3.53
N LEU A 54 4.74 0.80 -3.26
CA LEU A 54 3.68 0.46 -4.20
C LEU A 54 2.98 1.75 -4.61
N SER A 55 2.86 1.99 -5.90
CA SER A 55 2.22 3.20 -6.43
C SER A 55 1.08 2.84 -7.35
N ALA A 56 -0.07 3.42 -7.12
CA ALA A 56 -1.25 3.22 -7.97
C ALA A 56 -2.27 4.32 -7.70
N SER A 57 -3.31 4.36 -8.55
CA SER A 57 -4.44 5.26 -8.30
C SER A 57 -5.26 4.78 -7.11
N GLU A 58 -6.05 5.67 -6.56
CA GLU A 58 -7.01 5.32 -5.50
C GLU A 58 -7.90 4.16 -5.92
N GLN A 59 -8.43 4.22 -7.14
CA GLN A 59 -9.36 3.20 -7.62
C GLN A 59 -8.70 1.82 -7.69
N VAL A 60 -7.45 1.76 -8.16
CA VAL A 60 -6.72 0.49 -8.23
C VAL A 60 -6.49 -0.08 -6.84
N PHE A 61 -6.07 0.74 -5.87
CA PHE A 61 -5.90 0.28 -4.50
C PHE A 61 -7.22 -0.20 -3.90
N ARG A 62 -8.32 0.52 -4.12
CA ARG A 62 -9.63 0.11 -3.62
C ARG A 62 -10.05 -1.24 -4.21
N ASN A 63 -9.81 -1.44 -5.50
CA ASN A 63 -10.12 -2.71 -6.16
C ASN A 63 -9.28 -3.85 -5.61
N ILE A 64 -8.01 -3.60 -5.33
CA ILE A 64 -7.13 -4.60 -4.72
C ILE A 64 -7.66 -4.97 -3.32
N LEU A 65 -7.99 -3.97 -2.52
CA LEU A 65 -8.45 -4.18 -1.14
C LEU A 65 -9.80 -4.90 -1.08
N SER A 66 -10.67 -4.68 -2.07
CA SER A 66 -11.98 -5.33 -2.14
C SER A 66 -11.93 -6.72 -2.74
N GLY A 67 -10.79 -7.11 -3.34
CA GLY A 67 -10.65 -8.39 -4.01
C GLY A 67 -11.05 -8.37 -5.49
N ASP A 68 -11.47 -7.22 -6.01
CA ASP A 68 -11.87 -7.09 -7.42
C ASP A 68 -10.68 -7.07 -8.38
N GLN A 69 -9.49 -6.73 -7.89
CA GLN A 69 -8.28 -6.64 -8.69
C GLN A 69 -7.18 -7.46 -8.03
N ASN A 70 -6.60 -8.39 -8.77
CA ASN A 70 -5.43 -9.14 -8.30
C ASN A 70 -4.19 -8.24 -8.37
N PRO A 71 -3.40 -8.10 -7.27
CA PRO A 71 -2.21 -7.26 -7.27
C PRO A 71 -1.18 -7.64 -8.32
N ALA A 72 -0.93 -8.94 -8.52
CA ALA A 72 0.04 -9.39 -9.51
C ALA A 72 -0.41 -9.04 -10.93
N THR A 73 -1.70 -9.19 -11.22
CA THR A 73 -2.28 -8.81 -12.50
C THR A 73 -2.19 -7.30 -12.70
N ALA A 74 -2.50 -6.52 -11.67
CA ALA A 74 -2.39 -5.06 -11.73
C ALA A 74 -0.95 -4.62 -12.04
N PHE A 75 0.03 -5.28 -11.42
CA PHE A 75 1.43 -5.02 -11.69
C PHE A 75 1.79 -5.33 -13.15
N MET A 76 1.37 -6.48 -13.65
CA MET A 76 1.64 -6.89 -15.05
C MET A 76 1.00 -5.95 -16.06
N MET A 77 -0.15 -5.38 -15.73
CA MET A 77 -0.87 -4.45 -16.60
C MET A 77 -0.38 -3.00 -16.48
N GLY A 78 0.61 -2.75 -15.62
CA GLY A 78 1.13 -1.40 -15.41
C GLY A 78 0.25 -0.50 -14.55
N LYS A 79 -0.80 -1.04 -13.93
CA LYS A 79 -1.69 -0.28 -13.04
C LYS A 79 -1.11 -0.12 -11.64
N LEU A 80 -0.27 -1.05 -11.22
CA LEU A 80 0.44 -1.01 -9.95
C LEU A 80 1.93 -0.98 -10.23
N LYS A 81 2.62 0.02 -9.70
CA LYS A 81 4.07 0.13 -9.84
C LYS A 81 4.73 -0.28 -8.53
N VAL A 82 5.85 -0.97 -8.63
CA VAL A 82 6.61 -1.46 -7.49
C VAL A 82 8.02 -0.93 -7.57
N ASP A 83 8.48 -0.30 -6.49
CA ASP A 83 9.87 0.11 -6.31
C ASP A 83 10.42 -0.65 -5.11
N GLY A 84 11.47 -1.43 -5.34
CA GLY A 84 12.06 -2.30 -4.32
C GLY A 84 11.82 -3.77 -4.65
N SER A 85 11.84 -4.62 -3.63
CA SER A 85 11.70 -6.06 -3.82
C SER A 85 10.28 -6.45 -4.22
N LEU A 86 10.14 -7.14 -5.35
CA LEU A 86 8.85 -7.65 -5.79
C LEU A 86 8.27 -8.68 -4.79
N GLN A 87 9.14 -9.48 -4.16
CA GLN A 87 8.71 -10.43 -3.14
C GLN A 87 8.07 -9.72 -1.95
N ARG A 88 8.66 -8.62 -1.50
CA ARG A 88 8.07 -7.82 -0.41
C ARG A 88 6.75 -7.21 -0.84
N ALA A 89 6.66 -6.73 -2.07
CA ALA A 89 5.42 -6.17 -2.60
C ALA A 89 4.30 -7.20 -2.60
N LEU A 90 4.59 -8.43 -3.00
CA LEU A 90 3.61 -9.51 -3.00
C LEU A 90 3.17 -9.87 -1.57
N LYS A 91 4.10 -9.88 -0.62
CA LYS A 91 3.78 -10.13 0.79
C LYS A 91 2.89 -9.04 1.36
N VAL A 92 3.22 -7.78 1.07
CA VAL A 92 2.39 -6.65 1.49
C VAL A 92 0.99 -6.77 0.89
N SER A 93 0.91 -7.04 -0.40
CA SER A 93 -0.38 -7.20 -1.08
C SER A 93 -1.21 -8.31 -0.46
N ALA A 94 -0.60 -9.43 -0.10
CA ALA A 94 -1.30 -10.54 0.56
C ALA A 94 -1.88 -10.12 1.92
N ILE A 95 -1.14 -9.32 2.68
CA ILE A 95 -1.61 -8.80 3.96
C ILE A 95 -2.79 -7.85 3.74
N LEU A 96 -2.71 -6.99 2.74
CA LEU A 96 -3.76 -6.01 2.45
C LEU A 96 -5.06 -6.66 1.97
N THR A 97 -4.98 -7.80 1.33
CA THR A 97 -6.14 -8.51 0.78
C THR A 97 -6.68 -9.62 1.69
N ALA A 98 -6.03 -9.84 2.80
CA ALA A 98 -6.43 -10.90 3.75
C ALA A 98 -7.76 -10.60 4.45
#